data_7ae363670afc412454564d5d594130c8
#
_entry.id   7ae363670afc412454564d5d594130c8
#
_cell.length_a   1.000
_cell.length_b   1.000
_cell.length_c   1.000
_cell.angle_alpha   90.00
_cell.angle_beta   90.00
_cell.angle_gamma   90.00
#
_symmetry.space_group_name_H-M   'P 1'
#
loop_
_entity.id
_entity.type
_entity.pdbx_description
1 polymer ?
#
loop_
_entity_poly.entity_id
_entity_poly.type
_entity_poly.pdbx_seq_one_letter_code
_entity_poly.pdbx_strand_id
1 'polypeptide(L)'
;MNSRIIKTSCTAIALLVGVGILWLAYTTFQSRYLRPFDNQATLFDGSQLRLPAELAGPGPIRVVHFWDPACPCNVGNQQHLADLVSHFAGDGVSFHVLQKPGSRGQLPANLSALKPLASLPGSEHLPASPAVAIWDRQGHLAYFGPYSEGAVCNASNSFIEPILKALIDNRQVTASNTLAVGCYCPWAG
;
A
#
# COMPACT_ATOMS: atom_id res chain seq x y z
N MET A 1 57.44 9.61 0.26
CA MET A 1 56.20 9.06 -0.27
C MET A 1 55.15 10.19 -0.29
N ASN A 2 54.66 10.62 -1.45
CA ASN A 2 53.96 11.89 -1.64
C ASN A 2 52.63 11.93 -0.89
N SER A 3 52.47 12.87 0.05
CA SER A 3 51.21 13.09 0.82
C SER A 3 49.97 13.22 -0.07
N ARG A 4 50.12 13.68 -1.30
CA ARG A 4 48.99 13.75 -2.28
C ARG A 4 48.54 12.37 -2.73
N ILE A 5 49.45 11.43 -2.97
CA ILE A 5 49.12 10.06 -3.42
C ILE A 5 48.36 9.32 -2.31
N ILE A 6 48.78 9.48 -1.06
CA ILE A 6 48.13 8.86 0.08
C ILE A 6 46.68 9.41 0.23
N LYS A 7 46.52 10.73 0.13
CA LYS A 7 45.21 11.37 0.23
C LYS A 7 44.28 10.91 -0.89
N THR A 8 44.74 10.87 -2.15
CA THR A 8 43.91 10.40 -3.28
C THR A 8 43.57 8.92 -3.15
N SER A 9 44.46 8.07 -2.69
CA SER A 9 44.19 6.66 -2.46
C SER A 9 43.18 6.45 -1.33
N CYS A 10 43.27 7.17 -0.22
CA CYS A 10 42.30 7.10 0.87
C CYS A 10 40.92 7.56 0.42
N THR A 11 40.85 8.64 -0.37
CA THR A 11 39.56 9.11 -0.91
C THR A 11 38.93 8.10 -1.87
N ALA A 12 39.74 7.50 -2.77
CA ALA A 12 39.26 6.48 -3.69
C ALA A 12 38.72 5.23 -2.95
N ILE A 13 39.44 4.78 -1.92
CA ILE A 13 39.00 3.64 -1.09
C ILE A 13 37.67 3.99 -0.37
N ALA A 14 37.57 5.18 0.22
CA ALA A 14 36.38 5.62 0.91
C ALA A 14 35.17 5.66 -0.03
N LEU A 15 35.34 6.14 -1.28
CA LEU A 15 34.31 6.15 -2.30
C LEU A 15 33.89 4.73 -2.69
N LEU A 16 34.84 3.83 -2.91
CA LEU A 16 34.54 2.43 -3.25
C LEU A 16 33.75 1.73 -2.12
N VAL A 17 34.14 1.95 -0.88
CA VAL A 17 33.43 1.42 0.29
C VAL A 17 32.02 2.00 0.36
N GLY A 18 31.86 3.30 0.16
CA GLY A 18 30.54 3.96 0.15
C GLY A 18 29.63 3.40 -0.93
N VAL A 19 30.12 3.24 -2.16
CA VAL A 19 29.36 2.62 -3.27
C VAL A 19 28.99 1.17 -2.93
N GLY A 20 29.92 0.42 -2.35
CA GLY A 20 29.67 -0.98 -1.94
C GLY A 20 28.56 -1.09 -0.88
N ILE A 21 28.54 -0.19 0.11
CA ILE A 21 27.51 -0.14 1.13
C ILE A 21 26.13 0.21 0.50
N LEU A 22 26.10 1.20 -0.37
CA LEU A 22 24.85 1.60 -1.07
C LEU A 22 24.33 0.46 -1.95
N TRP A 23 25.21 -0.21 -2.67
CA TRP A 23 24.86 -1.37 -3.49
C TRP A 23 24.28 -2.51 -2.63
N LEU A 24 24.93 -2.82 -1.53
CA LEU A 24 24.44 -3.85 -0.61
C LEU A 24 23.09 -3.48 -0.01
N ALA A 25 22.90 -2.24 0.43
CA ALA A 25 21.64 -1.74 0.94
C ALA A 25 20.54 -1.82 -0.12
N TYR A 26 20.81 -1.43 -1.35
CA TYR A 26 19.88 -1.50 -2.47
C TYR A 26 19.48 -2.95 -2.79
N THR A 27 20.43 -3.86 -2.93
CA THR A 27 20.14 -5.27 -3.23
C THR A 27 19.38 -5.96 -2.11
N THR A 28 19.71 -5.68 -0.84
CA THR A 28 18.97 -6.22 0.31
C THR A 28 17.56 -5.68 0.37
N PHE A 29 17.34 -4.39 0.06
CA PHE A 29 16.00 -3.82 -0.02
C PHE A 29 15.19 -4.47 -1.13
N GLN A 30 15.74 -4.57 -2.34
CA GLN A 30 15.05 -5.20 -3.46
C GLN A 30 14.65 -6.66 -3.17
N SER A 31 15.57 -7.48 -2.69
CA SER A 31 15.29 -8.88 -2.43
C SER A 31 14.27 -9.10 -1.32
N ARG A 32 14.15 -8.16 -0.40
CA ARG A 32 13.24 -8.28 0.76
C ARG A 32 11.85 -7.72 0.51
N TYR A 33 11.72 -6.64 -0.23
CA TYR A 33 10.47 -5.89 -0.34
C TYR A 33 9.87 -5.83 -1.74
N LEU A 34 10.69 -5.88 -2.81
CA LEU A 34 10.16 -5.93 -4.16
C LEU A 34 9.73 -7.37 -4.49
N ARG A 35 8.44 -7.61 -4.46
CA ARG A 35 7.84 -8.93 -4.62
C ARG A 35 6.45 -8.83 -5.25
N PRO A 36 5.90 -9.93 -5.79
CA PRO A 36 4.49 -10.00 -6.13
C PRO A 36 3.64 -9.70 -4.88
N PHE A 37 2.50 -9.03 -5.07
CA PHE A 37 1.57 -8.71 -3.98
C PHE A 37 1.07 -9.99 -3.30
N ASP A 38 0.68 -10.95 -4.11
CA ASP A 38 0.31 -12.29 -3.64
C ASP A 38 1.21 -13.33 -4.32
N ASN A 39 1.84 -14.21 -3.55
CA ASN A 39 2.69 -15.29 -4.01
C ASN A 39 2.22 -16.66 -3.51
N GLN A 40 0.98 -16.75 -3.05
CA GLN A 40 0.39 -18.00 -2.58
C GLN A 40 -0.05 -18.88 -3.75
N ALA A 41 -0.13 -20.19 -3.53
CA ALA A 41 -0.62 -21.15 -4.52
C ALA A 41 -2.08 -20.89 -4.91
N THR A 42 -2.88 -20.38 -3.98
CA THR A 42 -4.25 -19.89 -4.22
C THR A 42 -4.27 -18.40 -3.94
N LEU A 43 -4.46 -17.59 -4.98
CA LEU A 43 -4.48 -16.15 -4.87
C LEU A 43 -5.67 -15.68 -4.04
N PHE A 44 -5.43 -14.73 -3.15
CA PHE A 44 -6.49 -14.08 -2.38
C PHE A 44 -7.12 -12.96 -3.20
N ASP A 45 -8.31 -13.20 -3.74
CA ASP A 45 -9.03 -12.26 -4.60
C ASP A 45 -9.88 -11.21 -3.84
N GLY A 46 -9.85 -11.25 -2.51
CA GLY A 46 -10.65 -10.38 -1.65
C GLY A 46 -12.09 -10.88 -1.42
N SER A 47 -12.54 -11.94 -2.07
CA SER A 47 -13.93 -12.43 -1.98
C SER A 47 -14.36 -12.83 -0.57
N GLN A 48 -13.41 -13.04 0.34
CA GLN A 48 -13.65 -13.33 1.76
C GLN A 48 -13.81 -12.07 2.62
N LEU A 49 -13.40 -10.91 2.10
CA LEU A 49 -13.53 -9.65 2.84
C LEU A 49 -15.00 -9.27 2.99
N ARG A 50 -15.39 -8.88 4.18
CA ARG A 50 -16.74 -8.40 4.49
C ARG A 50 -16.65 -7.06 5.22
N LEU A 51 -17.53 -6.13 4.83
CA LEU A 51 -17.70 -4.90 5.62
C LEU A 51 -18.20 -5.25 7.02
N PRO A 52 -17.66 -4.62 8.07
CA PRO A 52 -18.22 -4.75 9.40
C PRO A 52 -19.66 -4.19 9.44
N ALA A 53 -20.46 -4.63 10.41
CA ALA A 53 -21.90 -4.36 10.45
C ALA A 53 -22.25 -2.87 10.36
N GLU A 54 -21.43 -2.00 10.95
CA GLU A 54 -21.62 -0.54 10.93
C GLU A 54 -21.39 0.11 9.56
N LEU A 55 -20.72 -0.60 8.64
CA LEU A 55 -20.48 -0.14 7.26
C LEU A 55 -21.22 -0.97 6.22
N ALA A 56 -21.92 -2.03 6.63
CA ALA A 56 -22.62 -2.93 5.72
C ALA A 56 -23.86 -2.25 5.10
N GLY A 57 -24.28 -2.77 3.92
CA GLY A 57 -25.46 -2.28 3.21
C GLY A 57 -25.22 -1.00 2.39
N PRO A 58 -26.30 -0.39 1.89
CA PRO A 58 -26.22 0.82 1.07
C PRO A 58 -25.62 2.01 1.81
N GLY A 59 -24.78 2.80 1.10
CA GLY A 59 -24.13 3.98 1.70
C GLY A 59 -23.09 4.62 0.78
N PRO A 60 -22.09 5.35 1.31
CA PRO A 60 -20.99 5.89 0.51
C PRO A 60 -20.15 4.76 -0.11
N ILE A 61 -19.33 5.06 -1.10
CA ILE A 61 -18.23 4.18 -1.52
C ILE A 61 -17.27 4.06 -0.34
N ARG A 62 -16.84 2.86 0.04
CA ARG A 62 -15.94 2.62 1.17
C ARG A 62 -14.58 2.19 0.65
N VAL A 63 -13.56 2.92 1.04
CA VAL A 63 -12.15 2.58 0.80
C VAL A 63 -11.51 2.19 2.12
N VAL A 64 -10.97 1.00 2.21
CA VAL A 64 -10.24 0.52 3.39
C VAL A 64 -8.79 0.33 3.04
N HIS A 65 -7.93 1.10 3.69
CA HIS A 65 -6.47 0.97 3.63
C HIS A 65 -5.99 -0.04 4.67
N PHE A 66 -5.27 -1.06 4.23
CA PHE A 66 -4.62 -2.03 5.11
C PHE A 66 -3.19 -1.56 5.39
N TRP A 67 -2.89 -1.32 6.65
CA TRP A 67 -1.68 -0.65 7.09
C TRP A 67 -0.92 -1.43 8.16
N ASP A 68 0.34 -1.78 7.86
CA ASP A 68 1.28 -2.29 8.85
C ASP A 68 2.28 -1.18 9.20
N PRO A 69 2.27 -0.63 10.43
CA PRO A 69 3.19 0.43 10.85
C PRO A 69 4.66 0.10 10.66
N ALA A 70 5.02 -1.17 10.74
CA ALA A 70 6.40 -1.63 10.59
C ALA A 70 6.85 -1.78 9.13
N CYS A 71 5.92 -1.63 8.17
CA CYS A 71 6.23 -1.78 6.76
C CYS A 71 6.85 -0.52 6.15
N PRO A 72 8.11 -0.54 5.71
CA PRO A 72 8.74 0.63 5.08
C PRO A 72 8.11 0.99 3.73
N CYS A 73 7.36 0.06 3.10
CA CYS A 73 6.68 0.29 1.82
C CYS A 73 5.51 1.28 1.92
N ASN A 74 5.04 1.58 3.13
CA ASN A 74 3.97 2.58 3.33
C ASN A 74 4.31 3.94 2.71
N VAL A 75 5.58 4.36 2.82
CA VAL A 75 6.05 5.68 2.34
C VAL A 75 5.73 5.90 0.87
N GLY A 76 5.82 4.85 0.04
CA GLY A 76 5.54 4.92 -1.40
C GLY A 76 4.06 5.20 -1.74
N ASN A 77 3.14 5.01 -0.80
CA ASN A 77 1.70 5.15 -1.04
C ASN A 77 1.05 6.29 -0.23
N GLN A 78 1.71 6.79 0.83
CA GLN A 78 1.11 7.74 1.78
C GLN A 78 0.64 9.04 1.14
N GLN A 79 1.47 9.65 0.29
CA GLN A 79 1.10 10.90 -0.36
C GLN A 79 -0.07 10.70 -1.31
N HIS A 80 -0.01 9.67 -2.14
CA HIS A 80 -1.10 9.38 -3.07
C HIS A 80 -2.41 9.07 -2.36
N LEU A 81 -2.38 8.33 -1.24
CA LEU A 81 -3.58 8.09 -0.44
C LEU A 81 -4.14 9.39 0.15
N ALA A 82 -3.29 10.29 0.65
CA ALA A 82 -3.72 11.61 1.12
C ALA A 82 -4.37 12.44 0.00
N ASP A 83 -3.82 12.38 -1.21
CA ASP A 83 -4.38 13.04 -2.38
C ASP A 83 -5.75 12.45 -2.76
N LEU A 84 -5.89 11.12 -2.74
CA LEU A 84 -7.19 10.45 -2.96
C LEU A 84 -8.25 10.89 -1.93
N VAL A 85 -7.88 10.96 -0.65
CA VAL A 85 -8.77 11.44 0.41
C VAL A 85 -9.20 12.88 0.14
N SER A 86 -8.24 13.75 -0.19
CA SER A 86 -8.51 15.16 -0.49
C SER A 86 -9.45 15.35 -1.67
N HIS A 87 -9.28 14.55 -2.74
CA HIS A 87 -10.07 14.69 -3.96
C HIS A 87 -11.47 14.06 -3.86
N PHE A 88 -11.61 12.90 -3.22
CA PHE A 88 -12.82 12.07 -3.33
C PHE A 88 -13.70 12.05 -2.08
N ALA A 89 -13.23 12.54 -0.92
CA ALA A 89 -14.05 12.52 0.30
C ALA A 89 -15.36 13.32 0.16
N GLY A 90 -15.36 14.39 -0.67
CA GLY A 90 -16.54 15.19 -0.98
C GLY A 90 -17.54 14.52 -1.93
N ASP A 91 -17.12 13.47 -2.67
CA ASP A 91 -17.90 12.83 -3.74
C ASP A 91 -18.66 11.59 -3.26
N GLY A 92 -18.88 11.48 -1.96
CA GLY A 92 -19.57 10.34 -1.34
C GLY A 92 -18.68 9.11 -1.22
N VAL A 93 -17.39 9.31 -1.02
CA VAL A 93 -16.39 8.28 -0.70
C VAL A 93 -15.99 8.42 0.76
N SER A 94 -15.99 7.32 1.51
CA SER A 94 -15.51 7.26 2.88
C SER A 94 -14.23 6.46 2.96
N PHE A 95 -13.22 7.01 3.64
CA PHE A 95 -11.91 6.40 3.76
C PHE A 95 -11.68 5.87 5.18
N HIS A 96 -11.25 4.64 5.25
CA HIS A 96 -11.01 3.91 6.48
C HIS A 96 -9.60 3.32 6.50
N VAL A 97 -9.12 2.99 7.68
CA VAL A 97 -7.85 2.28 7.86
C VAL A 97 -8.04 1.10 8.80
N LEU A 98 -7.52 -0.05 8.40
CA LEU A 98 -7.33 -1.19 9.26
C LEU A 98 -5.84 -1.36 9.53
N GLN A 99 -5.44 -1.18 10.79
CA GLN A 99 -4.08 -1.46 11.22
C GLN A 99 -3.89 -2.98 11.37
N LYS A 100 -2.73 -3.48 10.98
CA LYS A 100 -2.36 -4.89 11.15
C LYS A 100 -2.54 -5.32 12.62
N PRO A 101 -3.30 -6.38 12.89
CA PRO A 101 -3.51 -6.86 14.27
C PRO A 101 -2.18 -7.11 15.00
N GLY A 102 -2.12 -6.70 16.27
CA GLY A 102 -0.92 -6.85 17.10
C GLY A 102 0.24 -5.89 16.81
N SER A 103 0.16 -5.10 15.74
CA SER A 103 1.16 -4.09 15.44
C SER A 103 0.97 -2.81 16.28
N ARG A 104 2.05 -2.02 16.43
CA ARG A 104 2.03 -0.74 17.16
C ARG A 104 2.57 0.36 16.27
N GLY A 105 1.85 1.48 16.19
CA GLY A 105 2.25 2.67 15.44
C GLY A 105 1.14 3.70 15.39
N GLN A 106 1.47 4.88 14.87
CA GLN A 106 0.52 5.96 14.66
C GLN A 106 0.49 6.30 13.17
N LEU A 107 -0.70 6.53 12.64
CA LEU A 107 -0.84 7.01 11.27
C LEU A 107 -0.08 8.33 11.09
N PRO A 108 0.56 8.53 9.95
CA PRO A 108 1.12 9.83 9.57
C PRO A 108 0.07 10.93 9.60
N ALA A 109 0.47 12.15 9.93
CA ALA A 109 -0.44 13.28 10.08
C ALA A 109 -1.27 13.56 8.82
N ASN A 110 -0.70 13.38 7.64
CA ASN A 110 -1.41 13.54 6.35
C ASN A 110 -2.48 12.48 6.09
N LEU A 111 -2.54 11.41 6.87
CA LEU A 111 -3.56 10.36 6.82
C LEU A 111 -4.54 10.41 8.00
N SER A 112 -4.50 11.44 8.82
CA SER A 112 -5.36 11.58 10.02
C SER A 112 -6.87 11.64 9.71
N ALA A 113 -7.25 11.91 8.46
CA ALA A 113 -8.64 11.89 8.00
C ALA A 113 -9.21 10.48 7.81
N LEU A 114 -8.38 9.44 7.79
CA LEU A 114 -8.82 8.05 7.69
C LEU A 114 -9.51 7.63 9.00
N LYS A 115 -10.69 7.01 8.87
CA LYS A 115 -11.44 6.51 10.02
C LYS A 115 -10.92 5.13 10.43
N PRO A 116 -10.47 4.94 11.67
CA PRO A 116 -9.96 3.64 12.09
C PRO A 116 -11.07 2.59 12.16
N LEU A 117 -10.78 1.37 11.71
CA LEU A 117 -11.60 0.19 11.91
C LEU A 117 -10.96 -0.70 12.98
N ALA A 118 -11.78 -1.24 13.86
CA ALA A 118 -11.33 -2.19 14.88
C ALA A 118 -11.01 -3.56 14.27
N SER A 119 -11.79 -3.98 13.28
CA SER A 119 -11.64 -5.25 12.58
C SER A 119 -12.31 -5.20 11.22
N LEU A 120 -11.94 -6.14 10.35
CA LEU A 120 -12.60 -6.38 9.08
C LEU A 120 -12.54 -7.89 8.81
N PRO A 121 -13.70 -8.58 8.81
CA PRO A 121 -13.75 -10.03 8.59
C PRO A 121 -13.10 -10.43 7.27
N GLY A 122 -12.28 -11.48 7.29
CA GLY A 122 -11.53 -11.97 6.13
C GLY A 122 -10.15 -11.32 5.96
N SER A 123 -9.85 -10.25 6.71
CA SER A 123 -8.56 -9.56 6.62
C SER A 123 -7.37 -10.36 7.14
N GLU A 124 -7.61 -11.41 7.91
CA GLU A 124 -6.59 -12.34 8.40
C GLU A 124 -5.89 -13.12 7.27
N HIS A 125 -6.52 -13.20 6.11
CA HIS A 125 -6.01 -13.92 4.94
C HIS A 125 -5.30 -13.00 3.93
N LEU A 126 -5.15 -11.70 4.23
CA LEU A 126 -4.46 -10.80 3.30
C LEU A 126 -3.04 -11.28 3.03
N PRO A 127 -2.59 -11.23 1.75
CA PRO A 127 -1.24 -11.66 1.40
C PRO A 127 -0.18 -10.65 1.83
N ALA A 128 -0.50 -9.35 1.74
CA ALA A 128 0.48 -8.29 1.95
C ALA A 128 -0.15 -6.92 2.27
N SER A 129 0.70 -6.00 2.74
CA SER A 129 0.42 -4.56 2.88
C SER A 129 1.59 -3.72 2.30
N PRO A 130 1.37 -2.47 1.93
CA PRO A 130 0.10 -1.76 1.90
C PRO A 130 -0.85 -2.33 0.82
N ALA A 131 -2.13 -2.38 1.16
CA ALA A 131 -3.19 -2.86 0.29
C ALA A 131 -4.44 -2.00 0.45
N VAL A 132 -5.38 -2.15 -0.47
CA VAL A 132 -6.66 -1.46 -0.43
C VAL A 132 -7.80 -2.37 -0.87
N ALA A 133 -8.95 -2.22 -0.22
CA ALA A 133 -10.20 -2.79 -0.69
C ALA A 133 -11.24 -1.67 -0.85
N ILE A 134 -12.05 -1.77 -1.90
CA ILE A 134 -13.07 -0.78 -2.23
C ILE A 134 -14.41 -1.47 -2.38
N TRP A 135 -15.42 -0.98 -1.68
CA TRP A 135 -16.81 -1.41 -1.83
C TRP A 135 -17.62 -0.29 -2.47
N ASP A 136 -18.52 -0.69 -3.37
CA ASP A 136 -19.48 0.21 -4.01
C ASP A 136 -20.54 0.75 -3.03
N ARG A 137 -21.47 1.55 -3.55
CA ARG A 137 -22.56 2.13 -2.76
C ARG A 137 -23.56 1.09 -2.23
N GLN A 138 -23.62 -0.09 -2.83
CA GLN A 138 -24.47 -1.22 -2.43
C GLN A 138 -23.77 -2.13 -1.40
N GLY A 139 -22.47 -1.94 -1.19
CA GLY A 139 -21.66 -2.77 -0.30
C GLY A 139 -21.06 -4.01 -0.97
N HIS A 140 -21.04 -4.08 -2.31
CA HIS A 140 -20.33 -5.12 -3.03
C HIS A 140 -18.86 -4.74 -3.18
N LEU A 141 -17.97 -5.73 -3.03
CA LEU A 141 -16.55 -5.53 -3.26
C LEU A 141 -16.29 -5.22 -4.74
N ALA A 142 -15.79 -4.02 -5.01
CA ALA A 142 -15.45 -3.56 -6.36
C ALA A 142 -13.98 -3.76 -6.70
N TYR A 143 -13.10 -3.66 -5.70
CA TYR A 143 -11.66 -3.84 -5.90
C TYR A 143 -10.99 -4.41 -4.66
N PHE A 144 -9.99 -5.27 -4.90
CA PHE A 144 -9.00 -5.65 -3.90
C PHE A 144 -7.62 -5.74 -4.54
N GLY A 145 -6.61 -5.23 -3.85
CA GLY A 145 -5.21 -5.32 -4.30
C GLY A 145 -4.33 -4.18 -3.82
N PRO A 146 -3.14 -4.04 -4.42
CA PRO A 146 -2.22 -2.93 -4.18
C PRO A 146 -2.72 -1.62 -4.81
N TYR A 147 -2.07 -0.51 -4.48
CA TYR A 147 -2.38 0.81 -5.02
C TYR A 147 -1.92 0.99 -6.48
N SER A 148 -0.79 0.36 -6.82
CA SER A 148 -0.15 0.46 -8.14
C SER A 148 0.86 -0.67 -8.32
N GLU A 149 1.44 -0.77 -9.51
CA GLU A 149 2.71 -1.46 -9.69
C GLU A 149 3.89 -0.61 -9.23
N GLY A 150 4.99 -1.30 -8.84
CA GLY A 150 6.23 -0.66 -8.40
C GLY A 150 6.23 -0.29 -6.93
N ALA A 151 7.28 0.43 -6.53
CA ALA A 151 7.51 0.80 -5.13
C ALA A 151 6.86 2.13 -4.73
N VAL A 152 6.44 2.95 -5.69
CA VAL A 152 5.87 4.27 -5.47
C VAL A 152 4.59 4.43 -6.27
N CYS A 153 3.51 4.79 -5.58
CA CYS A 153 2.22 5.08 -6.18
C CYS A 153 2.02 6.58 -6.37
N ASN A 154 1.48 6.97 -7.51
CA ASN A 154 1.04 8.33 -7.83
C ASN A 154 -0.15 8.28 -8.79
N ALA A 155 -0.70 9.44 -9.17
CA ALA A 155 -1.87 9.51 -10.05
C ALA A 155 -1.66 8.85 -11.42
N SER A 156 -0.42 8.78 -11.94
CA SER A 156 -0.16 8.23 -13.28
C SER A 156 -0.13 6.69 -13.32
N ASN A 157 0.13 6.03 -12.19
CA ASN A 157 0.18 4.57 -12.12
C ASN A 157 -0.84 3.98 -11.13
N SER A 158 -1.76 4.79 -10.63
CA SER A 158 -2.77 4.37 -9.65
C SER A 158 -3.81 3.43 -10.28
N PHE A 159 -4.04 2.30 -9.62
CA PHE A 159 -5.19 1.46 -9.90
C PHE A 159 -6.49 2.00 -9.27
N ILE A 160 -6.36 2.82 -8.23
CA ILE A 160 -7.48 3.24 -7.37
C ILE A 160 -8.28 4.37 -7.98
N GLU A 161 -7.59 5.38 -8.53
CA GLU A 161 -8.24 6.58 -9.05
C GLU A 161 -9.26 6.30 -10.16
N PRO A 162 -8.94 5.50 -11.21
CA PRO A 162 -9.93 5.17 -12.24
C PRO A 162 -11.10 4.33 -11.70
N ILE A 163 -10.88 3.51 -10.67
CA ILE A 163 -11.93 2.72 -10.02
C ILE A 163 -12.88 3.66 -9.27
N LEU A 164 -12.37 4.57 -8.45
CA LEU A 164 -13.21 5.55 -7.73
C LEU A 164 -14.03 6.40 -8.69
N LYS A 165 -13.42 6.91 -9.76
CA LYS A 165 -14.14 7.66 -10.82
C LYS A 165 -15.26 6.84 -11.42
N ALA A 166 -15.01 5.56 -11.75
CA ALA A 166 -16.02 4.68 -12.29
C ALA A 166 -17.20 4.46 -11.33
N LEU A 167 -16.92 4.23 -10.04
CA LEU A 167 -17.94 4.01 -9.02
C LEU A 167 -18.76 5.28 -8.72
N ILE A 168 -18.13 6.45 -8.74
CA ILE A 168 -18.82 7.75 -8.59
C ILE A 168 -19.77 7.97 -9.75
N ASP A 169 -19.37 7.60 -10.97
CA ASP A 169 -20.22 7.64 -12.17
C ASP A 169 -21.28 6.50 -12.21
N ASN A 170 -21.45 5.75 -11.12
CA ASN A 170 -22.36 4.61 -11.01
C ASN A 170 -22.07 3.48 -12.01
N ARG A 171 -20.84 3.36 -12.50
CA ARG A 171 -20.40 2.21 -13.31
C ARG A 171 -20.02 1.06 -12.38
N GLN A 172 -20.43 -0.14 -12.75
CA GLN A 172 -20.03 -1.35 -12.02
C GLN A 172 -18.55 -1.67 -12.28
N VAL A 173 -17.86 -2.02 -11.21
CA VAL A 173 -16.44 -2.45 -11.24
C VAL A 173 -16.33 -3.73 -10.42
N THR A 174 -15.61 -4.70 -10.96
CA THR A 174 -15.16 -5.89 -10.23
C THR A 174 -13.74 -6.18 -10.71
N ALA A 175 -12.74 -5.95 -9.87
CA ALA A 175 -11.35 -6.07 -10.24
C ALA A 175 -10.46 -6.49 -9.05
N SER A 176 -9.36 -7.17 -9.37
CA SER A 176 -8.28 -7.43 -8.43
C SER A 176 -6.93 -7.37 -9.16
N ASN A 177 -5.89 -6.92 -8.49
CA ASN A 177 -4.53 -6.79 -9.03
C ASN A 177 -3.53 -7.56 -8.16
N THR A 178 -3.84 -8.80 -7.83
CA THR A 178 -3.04 -9.62 -6.92
C THR A 178 -1.68 -10.06 -7.48
N LEU A 179 -1.48 -9.95 -8.79
CA LEU A 179 -0.22 -10.29 -9.47
C LEU A 179 0.73 -9.11 -9.65
N ALA A 180 0.33 -7.89 -9.28
CA ALA A 180 1.20 -6.73 -9.40
C ALA A 180 2.50 -6.89 -8.61
N VAL A 181 3.61 -6.47 -9.18
CA VAL A 181 4.92 -6.47 -8.53
C VAL A 181 5.20 -5.09 -7.93
N GLY A 182 5.61 -5.05 -6.68
CA GLY A 182 5.86 -3.79 -5.98
C GLY A 182 6.52 -3.96 -4.62
N CYS A 183 6.53 -2.88 -3.83
CA CYS A 183 7.04 -2.90 -2.46
C CYS A 183 5.92 -3.33 -1.50
N TYR A 184 6.04 -4.53 -0.93
CA TYR A 184 5.04 -5.10 -0.02
C TYR A 184 5.67 -5.83 1.15
N CYS A 185 5.00 -5.77 2.29
CA CYS A 185 5.33 -6.55 3.49
C CYS A 185 4.27 -7.64 3.71
N PRO A 186 4.63 -8.83 4.21
CA PRO A 186 3.65 -9.85 4.56
C PRO A 186 2.64 -9.32 5.59
N TRP A 187 1.37 -9.59 5.37
CA TRP A 187 0.33 -9.25 6.35
C TRP A 187 0.20 -10.32 7.43
N ALA A 188 0.09 -11.58 7.03
CA ALA A 188 0.19 -12.69 7.97
C ALA A 188 1.64 -12.84 8.42
N GLY A 189 1.90 -12.79 9.71
CA GLY A 189 3.20 -12.99 10.33
C GLY A 189 3.22 -14.27 11.12
#